data_48af7f6b1d59d98d20a65f0b278f959c
#
_entry.id   48af7f6b1d59d98d20a65f0b278f959c
#
_cell.length_a   1.000
_cell.length_b   1.000
_cell.length_c   1.000
_cell.angle_alpha   90.00
_cell.angle_beta   90.00
_cell.angle_gamma   90.00
#
_symmetry.space_group_name_H-M   'P 1'
#
loop_
_entity.id
_entity.type
_entity.pdbx_description
1 polymer ?
#
loop_
_entity_poly.entity_id
_entity_poly.type
_entity_poly.pdbx_seq_one_letter_code
_entity_poly.pdbx_strand_id
1 'polypeptide(L)'
;MIHKPIRVITVEREYGSRGGEFAHDLAERLGWKLLDSELVTGAAKLAGVAPELAARLDERLDPWYYRYGKVFWLDSAYPMTGLGEDQVFDSQRMVTLIRREMEDAAKQGECVMVGRGAACALACHPGCFHIFVYATSKAKREWFAKTFPEQAPNAEQALASFDKRRAAVIRKFYQQEWCARGLYHMLLNSAMGIEAMIQAVQGAAGLTVEAHEAMSSQIGPTGDPC
;
A
#
# COMPACT_ATOMS: atom_id res chain seq x y z
N MET A 1 -20.23 4.10 21.72
CA MET A 1 -18.83 3.78 21.43
C MET A 1 -18.21 5.02 20.80
N ILE A 2 -17.19 5.59 21.42
CA ILE A 2 -16.46 6.74 20.84
C ILE A 2 -15.60 6.12 19.71
N HIS A 3 -16.06 6.23 18.46
CA HIS A 3 -15.25 5.87 17.32
C HIS A 3 -14.04 6.81 17.27
N LYS A 4 -12.83 6.25 17.37
CA LYS A 4 -11.62 7.05 17.10
C LYS A 4 -11.70 7.58 15.67
N PRO A 5 -11.34 8.84 15.43
CA PRO A 5 -11.31 9.39 14.08
C PRO A 5 -10.36 8.57 13.20
N ILE A 6 -10.72 8.40 11.93
CA ILE A 6 -9.85 7.76 10.95
C ILE A 6 -8.67 8.70 10.67
N ARG A 7 -7.46 8.19 10.83
CA ARG A 7 -6.20 8.90 10.57
C ARG A 7 -5.23 8.10 9.72
N VAL A 8 -5.60 6.88 9.37
CA VAL A 8 -4.79 6.00 8.52
C VAL A 8 -5.69 5.32 7.50
N ILE A 9 -5.31 5.37 6.25
CA ILE A 9 -5.98 4.63 5.18
C ILE A 9 -4.99 3.63 4.60
N THR A 10 -5.40 2.37 4.45
CA THR A 10 -4.61 1.37 3.73
C THR A 10 -5.30 1.02 2.42
N VAL A 11 -4.55 0.97 1.34
CA VAL A 11 -5.05 0.69 -0.01
C VAL A 11 -4.38 -0.56 -0.56
N GLU A 12 -5.07 -1.69 -0.51
CA GLU A 12 -4.71 -2.87 -1.29
C GLU A 12 -5.37 -2.82 -2.67
N ARG A 13 -4.77 -3.45 -3.66
CA ARG A 13 -5.23 -3.28 -5.04
C ARG A 13 -4.80 -4.42 -5.95
N GLU A 14 -5.66 -4.79 -6.90
CA GLU A 14 -5.28 -5.62 -8.03
C GLU A 14 -4.34 -4.89 -8.98
N TYR A 15 -3.53 -5.64 -9.72
CA TYR A 15 -2.65 -5.09 -10.75
C TYR A 15 -3.48 -4.57 -11.93
N GLY A 16 -3.20 -3.34 -12.37
CA GLY A 16 -3.97 -2.69 -13.44
C GLY A 16 -5.32 -2.11 -13.00
N SER A 17 -5.64 -2.11 -11.69
CA SER A 17 -6.86 -1.48 -11.17
C SER A 17 -6.74 0.04 -10.96
N ARG A 18 -5.58 0.64 -11.24
CA ARG A 18 -5.30 2.06 -10.95
C ARG A 18 -5.37 2.43 -9.45
N GLY A 19 -5.34 1.43 -8.57
CA GLY A 19 -5.43 1.67 -7.13
C GLY A 19 -4.27 2.45 -6.55
N GLY A 20 -3.10 2.46 -7.20
CA GLY A 20 -1.98 3.30 -6.81
C GLY A 20 -2.19 4.78 -7.13
N GLU A 21 -2.72 5.08 -8.32
CA GLU A 21 -3.13 6.42 -8.73
C GLU A 21 -4.21 6.97 -7.80
N PHE A 22 -5.23 6.15 -7.52
CA PHE A 22 -6.26 6.48 -6.53
C PHE A 22 -5.66 6.81 -5.15
N ALA A 23 -4.71 6.01 -4.65
CA ALA A 23 -4.10 6.23 -3.35
C ALA A 23 -3.28 7.53 -3.30
N HIS A 24 -2.58 7.85 -4.40
CA HIS A 24 -1.84 9.10 -4.55
C HIS A 24 -2.79 10.30 -4.50
N ASP A 25 -3.81 10.30 -5.34
CA ASP A 25 -4.77 11.42 -5.44
C ASP A 25 -5.57 11.59 -4.15
N LEU A 26 -5.89 10.47 -3.46
CA LEU A 26 -6.52 10.52 -2.14
C LEU A 26 -5.61 11.16 -1.09
N ALA A 27 -4.32 10.77 -1.06
CA ALA A 27 -3.35 11.32 -0.11
C ALA A 27 -3.15 12.83 -0.35
N GLU A 28 -3.05 13.25 -1.62
CA GLU A 28 -2.95 14.65 -2.00
C GLU A 28 -4.20 15.45 -1.60
N ARG A 29 -5.39 14.89 -1.85
CA ARG A 29 -6.67 15.51 -1.47
C ARG A 29 -6.81 15.71 0.04
N LEU A 30 -6.31 14.77 0.83
CA LEU A 30 -6.36 14.82 2.29
C LEU A 30 -5.20 15.64 2.90
N GLY A 31 -4.18 16.00 2.14
CA GLY A 31 -2.93 16.56 2.64
C GLY A 31 -2.14 15.55 3.50
N TRP A 32 -2.36 14.26 3.29
CA TRP A 32 -1.77 13.18 4.07
C TRP A 32 -0.51 12.61 3.38
N LYS A 33 0.36 12.03 4.19
CA LYS A 33 1.57 11.39 3.69
C LYS A 33 1.22 10.10 2.92
N LEU A 34 1.74 9.96 1.68
CA LEU A 34 1.65 8.70 0.93
C LEU A 34 2.84 7.83 1.32
N LEU A 35 2.57 6.61 1.77
CA LEU A 35 3.57 5.62 2.17
C LEU A 35 3.46 4.38 1.28
N ASP A 36 4.34 4.29 0.30
CA ASP A 36 4.46 3.13 -0.58
C ASP A 36 5.92 2.65 -0.61
N SER A 37 6.76 3.35 -1.34
CA SER A 37 8.19 3.06 -1.45
C SER A 37 8.97 3.39 -0.19
N GLU A 38 8.55 4.41 0.53
CA GLU A 38 9.21 4.90 1.73
C GLU A 38 9.27 3.85 2.84
N LEU A 39 8.25 3.00 2.96
CA LEU A 39 8.24 1.88 3.92
C LEU A 39 9.39 0.90 3.68
N VAL A 40 9.72 0.64 2.42
CA VAL A 40 10.84 -0.25 2.08
C VAL A 40 12.18 0.44 2.32
N THR A 41 12.27 1.72 1.96
CA THR A 41 13.49 2.49 2.18
C THR A 41 13.79 2.61 3.69
N GLY A 42 12.75 2.85 4.50
CA GLY A 42 12.85 2.85 5.96
C GLY A 42 13.32 1.50 6.50
N ALA A 43 12.66 0.43 6.10
CA ALA A 43 13.02 -0.93 6.50
C ALA A 43 14.45 -1.32 6.07
N ALA A 44 14.88 -0.95 4.86
CA ALA A 44 16.25 -1.17 4.39
C ALA A 44 17.29 -0.43 5.22
N LYS A 45 17.01 0.81 5.61
CA LYS A 45 17.87 1.58 6.54
C LYS A 45 17.99 0.90 7.90
N LEU A 46 16.87 0.45 8.47
CA LEU A 46 16.88 -0.29 9.75
C LEU A 46 17.63 -1.62 9.65
N ALA A 47 17.62 -2.24 8.49
CA ALA A 47 18.33 -3.47 8.24
C ALA A 47 19.84 -3.30 8.05
N GLY A 48 20.33 -2.07 7.92
CA GLY A 48 21.74 -1.80 7.58
C GLY A 48 22.11 -2.22 6.15
N VAL A 49 21.13 -2.36 5.27
CA VAL A 49 21.36 -2.66 3.85
C VAL A 49 21.79 -1.36 3.16
N ALA A 50 22.93 -1.44 2.45
CA ALA A 50 23.54 -0.27 1.82
C ALA A 50 22.55 0.47 0.89
N PRO A 51 22.51 1.81 0.96
CA PRO A 51 21.63 2.63 0.10
C PRO A 51 21.83 2.37 -1.39
N GLU A 52 23.05 1.93 -1.78
CA GLU A 52 23.39 1.61 -3.17
C GLU A 52 22.67 0.36 -3.67
N LEU A 53 22.38 -0.61 -2.79
CA LEU A 53 21.56 -1.78 -3.16
C LEU A 53 20.11 -1.37 -3.35
N ALA A 54 19.60 -0.49 -2.51
CA ALA A 54 18.28 0.13 -2.68
C ALA A 54 18.26 1.02 -3.94
N ALA A 55 19.32 1.81 -4.20
CA ALA A 55 19.44 2.67 -5.38
C ALA A 55 19.66 1.88 -6.68
N ARG A 56 20.44 0.80 -6.70
CA ARG A 56 20.55 -0.08 -7.88
C ARG A 56 19.24 -0.75 -8.28
N LEU A 57 18.36 -0.91 -7.32
CA LEU A 57 16.99 -1.32 -7.57
C LEU A 57 16.14 -0.15 -8.07
N ASP A 58 16.60 1.09 -7.82
CA ASP A 58 15.97 2.33 -8.22
C ASP A 58 16.35 2.79 -9.65
N GLU A 59 17.55 2.54 -10.12
CA GLU A 59 18.08 3.06 -11.39
C GLU A 59 17.75 2.23 -12.63
N ARG A 60 17.28 1.02 -12.49
CA ARG A 60 16.94 0.17 -13.63
C ARG A 60 15.48 -0.22 -13.64
N LEU A 61 14.71 0.54 -14.42
CA LEU A 61 13.45 0.13 -14.99
C LEU A 61 12.19 0.25 -14.13
N ASP A 62 11.37 1.11 -14.62
CA ASP A 62 9.93 1.05 -14.54
C ASP A 62 9.20 1.84 -13.46
N PRO A 63 7.99 2.26 -13.82
CA PRO A 63 7.14 3.03 -12.94
C PRO A 63 7.16 2.38 -11.59
N TRP A 64 7.29 3.16 -10.55
CA TRP A 64 7.44 2.84 -9.13
C TRP A 64 6.84 1.50 -8.65
N TYR A 65 5.97 0.96 -9.40
CA TYR A 65 5.21 -0.25 -9.25
C TYR A 65 6.00 -1.56 -9.50
N TYR A 66 6.95 -1.55 -10.44
CA TYR A 66 7.79 -2.71 -10.79
C TYR A 66 8.99 -2.85 -9.85
N ARG A 67 9.43 -1.75 -9.31
CA ARG A 67 10.67 -1.62 -8.55
C ARG A 67 10.68 -2.42 -7.26
N TYR A 68 9.57 -2.39 -6.54
CA TYR A 68 9.46 -3.02 -5.22
C TYR A 68 9.02 -4.48 -5.27
N GLY A 69 8.31 -4.88 -6.31
CA GLY A 69 7.97 -6.27 -6.57
C GLY A 69 9.22 -7.17 -6.66
N LYS A 70 10.29 -6.68 -7.28
CA LYS A 70 11.49 -7.49 -7.51
C LYS A 70 12.26 -7.83 -6.23
N VAL A 71 12.44 -6.89 -5.31
CA VAL A 71 13.20 -7.14 -4.07
C VAL A 71 12.46 -8.09 -3.14
N PHE A 72 11.15 -7.91 -3.05
CA PHE A 72 10.29 -8.70 -2.19
C PHE A 72 10.01 -10.10 -2.75
N TRP A 73 10.12 -10.26 -4.09
CA TRP A 73 9.74 -11.47 -4.82
C TRP A 73 10.90 -12.32 -5.32
N LEU A 74 12.13 -11.78 -5.32
CA LEU A 74 13.29 -12.54 -5.80
C LEU A 74 13.55 -13.80 -4.97
N ASP A 75 13.26 -13.74 -3.68
CA ASP A 75 13.51 -14.85 -2.75
C ASP A 75 12.47 -15.99 -2.87
N SER A 76 11.31 -15.73 -3.49
CA SER A 76 10.27 -16.77 -3.66
C SER A 76 10.41 -17.60 -4.94
N ALA A 77 11.22 -17.18 -5.92
CA ALA A 77 11.23 -17.74 -7.26
C ALA A 77 12.62 -18.20 -7.78
N TYR A 78 13.72 -17.82 -7.11
CA TYR A 78 15.07 -18.26 -7.51
C TYR A 78 15.89 -18.65 -6.29
N PRO A 79 16.46 -19.87 -6.26
CA PRO A 79 17.54 -20.16 -5.35
C PRO A 79 18.74 -19.29 -5.75
N MET A 80 19.12 -18.35 -4.89
CA MET A 80 20.32 -17.53 -5.05
C MET A 80 21.55 -18.41 -4.84
N THR A 81 21.90 -19.18 -5.85
CA THR A 81 23.20 -19.85 -5.90
C THR A 81 24.26 -18.81 -6.25
N GLY A 82 24.96 -18.29 -5.25
CA GLY A 82 26.14 -17.46 -5.51
C GLY A 82 26.41 -16.25 -4.62
N LEU A 83 25.60 -15.97 -3.62
CA LEU A 83 25.93 -14.96 -2.60
C LEU A 83 26.25 -15.69 -1.29
N GLY A 84 27.36 -15.33 -0.65
CA GLY A 84 27.82 -15.94 0.59
C GLY A 84 26.74 -15.86 1.69
N GLU A 85 26.73 -16.82 2.59
CA GLU A 85 25.74 -17.03 3.64
C GLU A 85 25.48 -15.79 4.54
N ASP A 86 26.38 -14.81 4.53
CA ASP A 86 26.28 -13.57 5.32
C ASP A 86 25.41 -12.47 4.67
N GLN A 87 24.87 -12.66 3.46
CA GLN A 87 24.08 -11.67 2.72
C GLN A 87 22.66 -12.13 2.36
N VAL A 88 22.20 -13.26 2.86
CA VAL A 88 20.81 -13.66 2.71
C VAL A 88 19.96 -12.79 3.65
N PHE A 89 19.52 -11.66 3.11
CA PHE A 89 18.56 -10.83 3.79
C PHE A 89 17.26 -11.63 3.92
N ASP A 90 16.99 -12.13 5.11
CA ASP A 90 15.83 -12.97 5.38
C ASP A 90 14.53 -12.21 5.10
N SER A 91 13.73 -12.74 4.18
CA SER A 91 12.42 -12.16 3.80
C SER A 91 11.50 -11.99 5.03
N GLN A 92 11.62 -12.87 6.01
CA GLN A 92 10.89 -12.76 7.27
C GLN A 92 11.31 -11.51 8.06
N ARG A 93 12.61 -11.24 8.12
CA ARG A 93 13.13 -10.04 8.78
C ARG A 93 12.68 -8.77 8.08
N MET A 94 12.69 -8.75 6.74
CA MET A 94 12.19 -7.60 5.97
C MET A 94 10.71 -7.34 6.24
N VAL A 95 9.86 -8.35 6.20
CA VAL A 95 8.43 -8.21 6.51
C VAL A 95 8.23 -7.67 7.92
N THR A 96 9.01 -8.16 8.88
CA THR A 96 8.94 -7.68 10.28
C THR A 96 9.32 -6.20 10.39
N LEU A 97 10.35 -5.76 9.66
CA LEU A 97 10.78 -4.36 9.67
C LEU A 97 9.76 -3.45 8.96
N ILE A 98 9.24 -3.88 7.81
CA ILE A 98 8.17 -3.15 7.10
C ILE A 98 6.93 -3.02 8.00
N ARG A 99 6.54 -4.08 8.68
CA ARG A 99 5.42 -4.05 9.63
C ARG A 99 5.66 -3.03 10.75
N ARG A 100 6.85 -3.01 11.32
CA ARG A 100 7.22 -2.02 12.34
C ARG A 100 7.13 -0.59 11.82
N GLU A 101 7.65 -0.31 10.63
CA GLU A 101 7.53 0.99 9.97
C GLU A 101 6.06 1.40 9.76
N MET A 102 5.20 0.45 9.34
CA MET A 102 3.77 0.69 9.22
C MET A 102 3.12 1.04 10.55
N GLU A 103 3.43 0.27 11.61
CA GLU A 103 2.90 0.50 12.96
C GLU A 103 3.35 1.86 13.52
N ASP A 104 4.61 2.25 13.29
CA ASP A 104 5.14 3.53 13.74
C ASP A 104 4.56 4.72 12.94
N ALA A 105 4.38 4.57 11.65
CA ALA A 105 3.69 5.56 10.83
C ALA A 105 2.19 5.68 11.21
N ALA A 106 1.54 4.55 11.53
CA ALA A 106 0.14 4.56 11.96
C ALA A 106 -0.07 5.29 13.30
N LYS A 107 0.90 5.23 14.22
CA LYS A 107 0.87 6.00 15.47
C LYS A 107 0.91 7.50 15.21
N GLN A 108 1.68 7.94 14.21
CA GLN A 108 1.73 9.35 13.79
C GLN A 108 0.42 9.78 13.12
N GLY A 109 -0.17 8.88 12.34
CA GLY A 109 -1.42 9.12 11.61
C GLY A 109 -1.22 9.99 10.37
N GLU A 110 -2.36 10.41 9.77
CA GLU A 110 -2.41 11.25 8.56
C GLU A 110 -1.60 10.66 7.41
N CYS A 111 -1.80 9.37 7.16
CA CYS A 111 -1.10 8.67 6.10
C CYS A 111 -2.00 7.71 5.32
N VAL A 112 -1.64 7.56 4.04
CA VAL A 112 -2.19 6.56 3.11
C VAL A 112 -1.10 5.55 2.81
N MET A 113 -1.30 4.29 3.19
CA MET A 113 -0.34 3.20 2.98
C MET A 113 -0.78 2.31 1.83
N VAL A 114 0.13 1.96 0.93
CA VAL A 114 -0.20 1.23 -0.29
C VAL A 114 0.41 -0.16 -0.31
N GLY A 115 -0.44 -1.20 -0.25
CA GLY A 115 -0.05 -2.61 -0.35
C GLY A 115 0.72 -3.14 0.84
N ARG A 116 1.61 -4.11 0.57
CA ARG A 116 2.54 -4.74 1.53
C ARG A 116 1.87 -5.43 2.71
N GLY A 117 0.58 -5.70 2.58
CA GLY A 117 -0.20 -6.27 3.66
C GLY A 117 -0.54 -5.29 4.78
N ALA A 118 -0.55 -3.98 4.48
CA ALA A 118 -0.87 -2.96 5.48
C ALA A 118 -2.22 -3.20 6.16
N ALA A 119 -3.24 -3.64 5.41
CA ALA A 119 -4.54 -4.02 5.96
C ALA A 119 -4.44 -5.17 6.97
N CYS A 120 -3.56 -6.15 6.72
CA CYS A 120 -3.32 -7.25 7.66
C CYS A 120 -2.48 -6.80 8.86
N ALA A 121 -1.42 -6.02 8.62
CA ALA A 121 -0.52 -5.54 9.66
C ALA A 121 -1.25 -4.64 10.68
N LEU A 122 -2.19 -3.83 10.21
CA LEU A 122 -2.92 -2.85 11.00
C LEU A 122 -4.38 -3.23 11.27
N ALA A 123 -4.77 -4.50 11.08
CA ALA A 123 -6.15 -4.97 11.23
C ALA A 123 -6.79 -4.61 12.59
N CYS A 124 -5.98 -4.57 13.65
CA CYS A 124 -6.44 -4.22 14.99
C CYS A 124 -6.10 -2.79 15.41
N HIS A 125 -5.51 -1.98 14.51
CA HIS A 125 -5.11 -0.61 14.85
C HIS A 125 -6.33 0.32 14.78
N PRO A 126 -6.69 0.98 15.89
CA PRO A 126 -7.85 1.86 15.90
C PRO A 126 -7.59 3.11 15.04
N GLY A 127 -8.59 3.55 14.30
CA GLY A 127 -8.48 4.71 13.41
C GLY A 127 -7.89 4.37 12.03
N CYS A 128 -7.78 3.09 11.68
CA CYS A 128 -7.46 2.65 10.32
C CYS A 128 -8.72 2.38 9.49
N PHE A 129 -8.68 2.78 8.22
CA PHE A 129 -9.69 2.47 7.22
C PHE A 129 -9.07 1.68 6.07
N HIS A 130 -9.48 0.42 5.90
CA HIS A 130 -8.88 -0.51 4.95
C HIS A 130 -9.70 -0.59 3.67
N ILE A 131 -9.05 -0.39 2.52
CA ILE A 131 -9.67 -0.34 1.19
C ILE A 131 -9.03 -1.38 0.29
N PHE A 132 -9.84 -2.03 -0.54
CA PHE A 132 -9.37 -2.87 -1.64
C PHE A 132 -9.90 -2.31 -2.97
N VAL A 133 -9.00 -2.02 -3.91
CA VAL A 133 -9.34 -1.51 -5.25
C VAL A 133 -9.19 -2.64 -6.27
N TYR A 134 -10.25 -2.93 -7.01
CA TYR A 134 -10.27 -3.94 -8.05
C TYR A 134 -10.78 -3.39 -9.38
N ALA A 135 -10.59 -4.14 -10.45
CA ALA A 135 -11.11 -3.81 -11.77
C ALA A 135 -11.56 -5.05 -12.54
N THR A 136 -12.40 -4.86 -13.55
CA THR A 136 -12.74 -5.94 -14.47
C THR A 136 -11.51 -6.39 -15.25
N SER A 137 -11.45 -7.67 -15.64
CA SER A 137 -10.34 -8.19 -16.46
C SER A 137 -10.17 -7.41 -17.77
N LYS A 138 -11.26 -6.92 -18.35
CA LYS A 138 -11.24 -6.07 -19.56
C LYS A 138 -10.50 -4.75 -19.26
N ALA A 139 -10.90 -4.03 -18.23
CA ALA A 139 -10.31 -2.75 -17.86
C ALA A 139 -8.80 -2.89 -17.49
N LYS A 140 -8.44 -3.97 -16.78
CA LYS A 140 -7.04 -4.27 -16.46
C LYS A 140 -6.21 -4.51 -17.72
N ARG A 141 -6.71 -5.27 -18.69
CA ARG A 141 -6.01 -5.50 -19.98
C ARG A 141 -5.88 -4.23 -20.80
N GLU A 142 -6.91 -3.42 -20.89
CA GLU A 142 -6.88 -2.13 -21.61
C GLU A 142 -5.84 -1.18 -20.99
N TRP A 143 -5.83 -1.08 -19.67
CA TRP A 143 -4.82 -0.29 -18.95
C TRP A 143 -3.41 -0.83 -19.21
N PHE A 144 -3.20 -2.15 -19.15
CA PHE A 144 -1.92 -2.79 -19.37
C PHE A 144 -1.41 -2.55 -20.80
N ALA A 145 -2.25 -2.75 -21.81
CA ALA A 145 -1.90 -2.53 -23.20
C ALA A 145 -1.54 -1.06 -23.49
N LYS A 146 -2.21 -0.11 -22.83
CA LYS A 146 -1.90 1.32 -22.95
C LYS A 146 -0.58 1.67 -22.28
N THR A 147 -0.30 1.06 -21.14
CA THR A 147 0.89 1.37 -20.32
C THR A 147 2.14 0.65 -20.83
N PHE A 148 1.98 -0.57 -21.35
CA PHE A 148 3.04 -1.45 -21.85
C PHE A 148 2.69 -2.01 -23.24
N PRO A 149 2.71 -1.19 -24.30
CA PRO A 149 2.26 -1.62 -25.63
C PRO A 149 2.99 -2.85 -26.18
N GLU A 150 4.30 -2.93 -25.94
CA GLU A 150 5.14 -4.05 -26.42
C GLU A 150 4.82 -5.38 -25.71
N GLN A 151 4.26 -5.33 -24.50
CA GLN A 151 3.91 -6.50 -23.70
C GLN A 151 2.40 -6.82 -23.76
N ALA A 152 1.62 -6.05 -24.48
CA ALA A 152 0.17 -6.21 -24.59
C ALA A 152 -0.30 -7.63 -24.91
N PRO A 153 0.38 -8.42 -25.78
CA PRO A 153 0.02 -9.80 -26.06
C PRO A 153 0.05 -10.72 -24.82
N ASN A 154 0.89 -10.40 -23.83
CA ASN A 154 1.09 -11.18 -22.61
C ASN A 154 0.35 -10.60 -21.40
N ALA A 155 -0.54 -9.62 -21.62
CA ALA A 155 -1.22 -8.88 -20.54
C ALA A 155 -1.90 -9.77 -19.52
N GLU A 156 -2.66 -10.78 -19.95
CA GLU A 156 -3.42 -11.66 -19.07
C GLU A 156 -2.52 -12.46 -18.14
N GLN A 157 -1.45 -13.03 -18.68
CA GLN A 157 -0.47 -13.79 -17.90
C GLN A 157 0.27 -12.89 -16.92
N ALA A 158 0.69 -11.69 -17.35
CA ALA A 158 1.36 -10.72 -16.50
C ALA A 158 0.46 -10.29 -15.35
N LEU A 159 -0.77 -9.85 -15.62
CA LEU A 159 -1.75 -9.43 -14.63
C LEU A 159 -2.00 -10.52 -13.58
N ALA A 160 -2.29 -11.75 -14.04
CA ALA A 160 -2.54 -12.88 -13.15
C ALA A 160 -1.31 -13.22 -12.29
N SER A 161 -0.10 -13.13 -12.85
CA SER A 161 1.13 -13.44 -12.12
C SER A 161 1.41 -12.45 -11.00
N PHE A 162 1.10 -11.16 -11.21
CA PHE A 162 1.27 -10.13 -10.18
C PHE A 162 0.29 -10.32 -9.02
N ASP A 163 -0.98 -10.50 -9.33
CA ASP A 163 -2.00 -10.70 -8.31
C ASP A 163 -1.77 -12.01 -7.53
N LYS A 164 -1.37 -13.10 -8.21
CA LYS A 164 -1.00 -14.37 -7.56
C LYS A 164 0.18 -14.20 -6.59
N ARG A 165 1.18 -13.42 -6.97
CA ARG A 165 2.33 -13.15 -6.10
C ARG A 165 1.91 -12.37 -4.85
N ARG A 166 1.12 -11.31 -4.98
CA ARG A 166 0.59 -10.57 -3.83
C ARG A 166 -0.19 -11.47 -2.88
N ALA A 167 -1.10 -12.26 -3.42
CA ALA A 167 -1.85 -13.24 -2.64
C ALA A 167 -0.94 -14.21 -1.90
N ALA A 168 0.14 -14.70 -2.55
CA ALA A 168 1.08 -15.63 -1.93
C ALA A 168 1.82 -15.01 -0.74
N VAL A 169 2.21 -13.72 -0.84
CA VAL A 169 2.85 -13.00 0.28
C VAL A 169 1.90 -12.84 1.45
N ILE A 170 0.68 -12.39 1.20
CA ILE A 170 -0.31 -12.21 2.26
C ILE A 170 -0.60 -13.55 2.95
N ARG A 171 -0.74 -14.62 2.18
CA ARG A 171 -0.93 -15.96 2.75
C ARG A 171 0.28 -16.42 3.56
N LYS A 172 1.51 -16.24 3.03
CA LYS A 172 2.76 -16.70 3.68
C LYS A 172 3.02 -15.99 5.01
N PHE A 173 2.90 -14.65 5.04
CA PHE A 173 3.36 -13.84 6.16
C PHE A 173 2.26 -13.40 7.12
N TYR A 174 1.02 -13.32 6.64
CA TYR A 174 -0.12 -12.89 7.45
C TYR A 174 -1.18 -13.98 7.65
N GLN A 175 -1.05 -15.12 6.97
CA GLN A 175 -1.99 -16.26 7.05
C GLN A 175 -3.44 -15.84 6.72
N GLN A 176 -3.58 -14.89 5.81
CA GLN A 176 -4.84 -14.33 5.36
C GLN A 176 -5.04 -14.55 3.86
N GLU A 177 -6.28 -14.55 3.42
CA GLU A 177 -6.61 -14.49 2.00
C GLU A 177 -6.61 -13.04 1.54
N TRP A 178 -5.79 -12.71 0.54
CA TRP A 178 -5.57 -11.33 0.09
C TRP A 178 -6.86 -10.59 -0.29
N CYS A 179 -7.80 -11.28 -0.95
CA CYS A 179 -9.08 -10.70 -1.36
C CYS A 179 -10.21 -10.97 -0.36
N ALA A 180 -9.90 -11.38 0.88
CA ALA A 180 -10.93 -11.66 1.87
C ALA A 180 -11.69 -10.38 2.24
N ARG A 181 -12.99 -10.38 1.98
CA ARG A 181 -13.86 -9.22 2.24
C ARG A 181 -13.81 -8.73 3.67
N GLY A 182 -13.60 -9.63 4.63
CA GLY A 182 -13.50 -9.28 6.05
C GLY A 182 -12.26 -8.50 6.45
N LEU A 183 -11.26 -8.38 5.57
CA LEU A 183 -10.06 -7.55 5.80
C LEU A 183 -10.28 -6.07 5.49
N TYR A 184 -11.32 -5.74 4.72
CA TYR A 184 -11.50 -4.41 4.16
C TYR A 184 -12.83 -3.81 4.59
N HIS A 185 -12.80 -2.53 4.93
CA HIS A 185 -13.98 -1.74 5.21
C HIS A 185 -14.73 -1.39 3.92
N MET A 186 -13.99 -1.26 2.80
CA MET A 186 -14.56 -0.89 1.51
C MET A 186 -13.84 -1.60 0.37
N LEU A 187 -14.61 -2.12 -0.60
CA LEU A 187 -14.10 -2.67 -1.86
C LEU A 187 -14.60 -1.77 -2.99
N LEU A 188 -13.67 -1.21 -3.77
CA LEU A 188 -13.95 -0.22 -4.81
C LEU A 188 -13.64 -0.77 -6.19
N ASN A 189 -14.63 -0.71 -7.08
CA ASN A 189 -14.41 -0.97 -8.50
C ASN A 189 -13.91 0.29 -9.19
N SER A 190 -12.71 0.25 -9.77
CA SER A 190 -12.13 1.42 -10.42
C SER A 190 -12.89 1.91 -11.66
N ALA A 191 -13.88 1.16 -12.14
CA ALA A 191 -14.81 1.63 -13.15
C ALA A 191 -15.64 2.85 -12.71
N MET A 192 -15.72 3.11 -11.40
CA MET A 192 -16.35 4.33 -10.85
C MET A 192 -15.58 5.60 -11.24
N GLY A 193 -14.29 5.50 -11.58
CA GLY A 193 -13.38 6.64 -11.71
C GLY A 193 -12.79 7.07 -10.38
N ILE A 194 -11.60 7.69 -10.45
CA ILE A 194 -10.81 8.02 -9.25
C ILE A 194 -11.54 9.03 -8.36
N GLU A 195 -12.10 10.09 -8.94
CA GLU A 195 -12.82 11.12 -8.18
C GLU A 195 -14.00 10.54 -7.39
N ALA A 196 -14.80 9.69 -8.01
CA ALA A 196 -15.93 9.06 -7.34
C ALA A 196 -15.49 8.11 -6.23
N MET A 197 -14.36 7.40 -6.41
CA MET A 197 -13.78 6.57 -5.36
C MET A 197 -13.30 7.41 -4.18
N ILE A 198 -12.65 8.56 -4.43
CA ILE A 198 -12.19 9.49 -3.37
C ILE A 198 -13.38 10.00 -2.56
N GLN A 199 -14.42 10.49 -3.23
CA GLN A 199 -15.62 10.99 -2.56
C GLN A 199 -16.30 9.91 -1.71
N ALA A 200 -16.39 8.68 -2.22
CA ALA A 200 -16.95 7.55 -1.49
C ALA A 200 -16.16 7.25 -0.21
N VAL A 201 -14.81 7.28 -0.30
CA VAL A 201 -13.93 7.04 0.86
C VAL A 201 -14.02 8.18 1.87
N GLN A 202 -13.99 9.43 1.42
CA GLN A 202 -14.12 10.57 2.32
C GLN A 202 -15.46 10.54 3.07
N GLY A 203 -16.54 10.23 2.40
CA GLY A 203 -17.85 10.10 3.03
C GLY A 203 -17.92 8.94 4.02
N ALA A 204 -17.41 7.75 3.64
CA ALA A 204 -17.47 6.56 4.49
C ALA A 204 -16.52 6.63 5.71
N ALA A 205 -15.37 7.29 5.55
CA ALA A 205 -14.38 7.47 6.61
C ALA A 205 -14.61 8.72 7.48
N GLY A 206 -15.64 9.53 7.16
CA GLY A 206 -15.91 10.78 7.88
C GLY A 206 -14.84 11.86 7.67
N LEU A 207 -14.19 11.90 6.49
CA LEU A 207 -13.07 12.79 6.15
C LEU A 207 -13.54 13.93 5.19
N THR A 208 -14.78 14.36 5.28
CA THR A 208 -15.29 15.51 4.51
C THR A 208 -14.77 16.82 5.10
N VAL A 209 -14.69 17.85 4.26
CA VAL A 209 -14.19 19.18 4.66
C VAL A 209 -14.96 19.72 5.87
N GLU A 210 -16.27 19.52 5.92
CA GLU A 210 -17.14 19.90 7.05
C GLU A 210 -16.78 19.20 8.36
N ALA A 211 -16.36 17.92 8.29
CA ALA A 211 -15.93 17.14 9.46
C ALA A 211 -14.55 17.61 9.98
N HIS A 212 -13.70 18.11 9.10
CA HIS A 212 -12.38 18.62 9.48
C HIS A 212 -12.47 19.98 10.19
N GLU A 213 -13.34 20.85 9.73
CA GLU A 213 -13.62 22.13 10.38
C GLU A 213 -14.29 21.95 11.76
N ALA A 214 -15.22 21.01 11.88
CA ALA A 214 -15.87 20.69 13.15
C ALA A 214 -14.88 20.10 14.19
N MET A 215 -13.90 19.33 13.75
CA MET A 215 -12.86 18.76 14.62
C MET A 215 -11.80 19.80 15.03
N SER A 216 -11.43 20.70 14.12
CA SER A 216 -10.49 21.79 14.41
C SER A 216 -11.08 22.82 15.38
N SER A 217 -12.37 23.02 15.38
CA SER A 217 -13.07 23.93 16.30
C SER A 217 -13.26 23.36 17.72
N GLN A 218 -13.10 22.04 17.90
CA GLN A 218 -13.19 21.41 19.24
C GLN A 218 -11.83 21.33 19.96
N ILE A 219 -10.73 21.56 19.23
CA ILE A 219 -9.39 21.71 19.81
C ILE A 219 -9.18 23.20 20.04
N GLY A 220 -9.90 23.75 21.01
CA GLY A 220 -9.68 25.12 21.49
C GLY A 220 -8.28 25.23 22.10
N PRO A 221 -7.70 26.46 22.14
CA PRO A 221 -6.38 26.67 22.69
C PRO A 221 -6.39 26.29 24.18
N THR A 222 -5.63 25.26 24.54
CA THR A 222 -5.25 25.05 25.93
C THR A 222 -4.28 26.17 26.33
N GLY A 223 -4.84 27.31 26.62
CA GLY A 223 -4.16 28.33 27.42
C GLY A 223 -4.51 28.05 28.88
N ASP A 224 -3.58 27.80 29.75
CA ASP A 224 -2.91 28.85 30.49
C ASP A 224 -1.80 28.26 31.36
N PRO A 225 -0.72 28.96 31.54
CA PRO A 225 0.30 28.64 32.51
C PRO A 225 -0.07 29.27 33.85
N CYS A 226 -0.10 28.48 34.88
CA CYS A 226 0.14 28.89 36.24
C CYS A 226 1.09 27.93 36.92
#